data_0d88dc6b216b3a49929e5db550654147
#
_entry.id   0d88dc6b216b3a49929e5db550654147
#
_cell.length_a   1.000
_cell.length_b   1.000
_cell.length_c   1.000
_cell.angle_alpha   90.00
_cell.angle_beta   90.00
_cell.angle_gamma   90.00
#
_symmetry.space_group_name_H-M   'P 1'
#
loop_
_entity.id
_entity.type
_entity.pdbx_description
1 polymer ?
#
loop_
_entity_poly.entity_id
_entity_poly.type
_entity_poly.pdbx_seq_one_letter_code
_entity_poly.pdbx_strand_id
1 'polypeptide(L)'
;MHKYLKTALSSVLLLAAALAAHLALPSSTPLALPAPPPSRQHLLLAPLDSRPVCSTMVQKLGQLAGLNVILPPKAFLDNYQTPAKQEKLLQWLAYCTPYYEHRIISADLLLHGGLLAARRSSATEPQEDALLTSLGKLHAGQKNDGSQAIFSIIPRLLVSDQLLPDRWYQYQLWRYSQLADMVRISGSFDLTQKLRETEAKIPPKVLNKYQQLYKQSDRFNEGLLQLAHKTPDLQLVIGQDDSSPIGLPHASASRIASRIEGQGLATAQLTYGADELATLLLVRYYLAKQAWQPKVCFMYAAPQTEQKTMPYTPAAVSTVLRSQLKLIGAAEAAAPEDADLVCYINCGDDDLLPATKQIEAVRALLNAGRPVALVDSSANFASAELLLPKLLHSGVPVNRLAAYAGWNTFSNSSGTALAQGLIFAGRLRELRRCGGSEAQYASLYADNLSFTAERILEDYYYQKLLHPSLRHDLEVQGIDPTDLSAAKQQTTEEIQSRMALDAFLLLHENLGQTPFYEHNGSKYYLRNLFVSAQLPWSRIFEVELTIWPHIGVSKAKE
;
A
#
# COMPACT_ATOMS: atom_id res chain seq x y z
N MET A 1 39.63 5.80 -19.25
CA MET A 1 40.29 5.34 -18.02
C MET A 1 40.40 6.43 -16.93
N HIS A 2 40.82 7.67 -17.23
CA HIS A 2 40.98 8.72 -16.20
C HIS A 2 39.66 9.28 -15.61
N LYS A 3 38.55 9.24 -16.34
CA LYS A 3 37.23 9.70 -15.86
C LYS A 3 36.58 8.72 -14.88
N TYR A 4 36.73 7.43 -15.09
CA TYR A 4 36.20 6.37 -14.21
C TYR A 4 36.98 6.26 -12.88
N LEU A 5 38.30 6.55 -12.92
CA LEU A 5 39.11 6.58 -11.69
C LEU A 5 38.72 7.74 -10.76
N LYS A 6 38.34 8.91 -11.31
CA LYS A 6 37.89 10.05 -10.51
C LYS A 6 36.53 9.80 -9.88
N THR A 7 35.60 9.14 -10.58
CA THR A 7 34.26 8.81 -10.04
C THR A 7 34.37 7.73 -8.96
N ALA A 8 35.21 6.71 -9.15
CA ALA A 8 35.46 5.68 -8.14
C ALA A 8 36.13 6.25 -6.87
N LEU A 9 37.10 7.16 -7.03
CA LEU A 9 37.76 7.82 -5.90
C LEU A 9 36.81 8.74 -5.11
N SER A 10 35.91 9.44 -5.81
CA SER A 10 34.89 10.27 -5.18
C SER A 10 33.88 9.43 -4.39
N SER A 11 33.49 8.26 -4.92
CA SER A 11 32.57 7.35 -4.24
C SER A 11 33.20 6.71 -2.98
N VAL A 12 34.48 6.35 -3.04
CA VAL A 12 35.23 5.81 -1.89
C VAL A 12 35.46 6.89 -0.82
N LEU A 13 35.72 8.14 -1.21
CA LEU A 13 35.85 9.26 -0.29
C LEU A 13 34.52 9.63 0.38
N LEU A 14 33.41 9.52 -0.34
CA LEU A 14 32.07 9.72 0.22
C LEU A 14 31.69 8.59 1.18
N LEU A 15 32.02 7.34 0.86
CA LEU A 15 31.82 6.20 1.77
C LEU A 15 32.70 6.33 3.03
N ALA A 16 33.94 6.76 2.89
CA ALA A 16 34.85 7.00 4.03
C ALA A 16 34.37 8.19 4.88
N ALA A 17 33.81 9.24 4.27
CA ALA A 17 33.23 10.36 4.99
C ALA A 17 31.92 9.96 5.72
N ALA A 18 31.09 9.13 5.12
CA ALA A 18 29.89 8.57 5.75
C ALA A 18 30.26 7.64 6.94
N LEU A 19 31.30 6.84 6.78
CA LEU A 19 31.84 5.99 7.87
C LEU A 19 32.49 6.81 8.99
N ALA A 20 33.22 7.87 8.66
CA ALA A 20 33.85 8.77 9.64
C ALA A 20 32.81 9.64 10.37
N ALA A 21 31.73 10.07 9.70
CA ALA A 21 30.59 10.74 10.33
C ALA A 21 29.84 9.79 11.30
N HIS A 22 29.87 8.48 11.06
CA HIS A 22 29.34 7.47 11.98
C HIS A 22 30.14 7.35 13.28
N LEU A 23 31.43 7.70 13.26
CA LEU A 23 32.34 7.56 14.41
C LEU A 23 32.49 8.86 15.22
N ALA A 24 32.06 10.00 14.72
CA ALA A 24 32.15 11.32 15.38
C ALA A 24 30.79 11.84 15.83
N LEU A 25 30.11 11.13 16.74
CA LEU A 25 28.90 11.61 17.37
C LEU A 25 29.24 12.56 18.53
N PRO A 26 28.80 13.84 18.52
CA PRO A 26 28.76 14.60 19.76
C PRO A 26 27.74 13.96 20.69
N SER A 27 28.08 13.86 21.97
CA SER A 27 27.23 13.36 23.04
C SER A 27 26.00 14.27 23.25
N SER A 28 24.98 14.14 22.38
CA SER A 28 23.67 14.70 22.64
C SER A 28 22.89 13.67 23.46
N THR A 29 22.42 14.07 24.62
CA THR A 29 21.53 13.27 25.46
C THR A 29 20.37 12.77 24.61
N PRO A 30 20.13 11.45 24.49
CA PRO A 30 18.98 10.93 23.76
C PRO A 30 17.73 11.49 24.42
N LEU A 31 16.82 12.04 23.62
CA LEU A 31 15.49 12.38 24.11
C LEU A 31 14.86 11.08 24.61
N ALA A 32 14.67 10.94 25.93
CA ALA A 32 13.95 9.81 26.48
C ALA A 32 12.51 9.89 25.95
N LEU A 33 12.18 9.05 24.97
CA LEU A 33 10.81 8.91 24.49
C LEU A 33 9.92 8.53 25.68
N PRO A 34 8.74 9.13 25.84
CA PRO A 34 7.83 8.76 26.91
C PRO A 34 7.51 7.27 26.84
N ALA A 35 7.39 6.61 27.98
CA ALA A 35 7.03 5.21 28.08
C ALA A 35 5.79 4.91 27.22
N PRO A 36 5.71 3.76 26.53
CA PRO A 36 4.57 3.40 25.72
C PRO A 36 3.31 3.47 26.61
N PRO A 37 2.17 3.99 26.07
CA PRO A 37 0.96 4.09 26.84
C PRO A 37 0.52 2.71 27.34
N PRO A 38 -0.03 2.61 28.56
CA PRO A 38 -0.49 1.35 29.09
C PRO A 38 -1.59 0.76 28.20
N SER A 39 -1.49 -0.53 27.89
CA SER A 39 -2.39 -1.35 27.09
C SER A 39 -2.73 -0.79 25.69
N ARG A 40 -1.84 -0.99 24.72
CA ARG A 40 -2.21 -0.89 23.30
C ARG A 40 -3.30 -1.94 23.01
N GLN A 41 -4.40 -1.53 22.39
CA GLN A 41 -5.35 -2.49 21.89
C GLN A 41 -4.72 -3.32 20.77
N HIS A 42 -5.07 -4.60 20.77
CA HIS A 42 -4.54 -5.57 19.82
C HIS A 42 -5.54 -5.78 18.68
N LEU A 43 -5.00 -5.91 17.47
CA LEU A 43 -5.74 -6.26 16.26
C LEU A 43 -5.04 -7.43 15.57
N LEU A 44 -5.75 -8.54 15.37
CA LEU A 44 -5.22 -9.65 14.59
C LEU A 44 -5.31 -9.35 13.10
N LEU A 45 -4.23 -9.62 12.37
CA LEU A 45 -4.18 -9.52 10.92
C LEU A 45 -3.75 -10.85 10.30
N ALA A 46 -4.66 -11.49 9.55
CA ALA A 46 -4.29 -12.47 8.53
C ALA A 46 -4.15 -11.70 7.20
N PRO A 47 -2.93 -11.37 6.75
CA PRO A 47 -2.69 -10.46 5.64
C PRO A 47 -3.07 -11.08 4.29
N LEU A 48 -3.03 -10.30 3.19
CA LEU A 48 -3.23 -10.84 1.84
C LEU A 48 -2.11 -11.82 1.45
N ASP A 49 -0.89 -11.45 1.82
CA ASP A 49 0.33 -12.27 1.69
C ASP A 49 1.44 -11.74 2.61
N SER A 50 2.63 -12.34 2.55
CA SER A 50 3.77 -11.99 3.42
C SER A 50 4.56 -10.75 2.96
N ARG A 51 4.21 -10.12 1.82
CA ARG A 51 4.90 -8.90 1.37
C ARG A 51 4.78 -7.77 2.40
N PRO A 52 5.81 -6.91 2.51
CA PRO A 52 5.79 -5.80 3.47
C PRO A 52 4.53 -4.92 3.37
N VAL A 53 4.08 -4.60 2.16
CA VAL A 53 2.87 -3.78 1.91
C VAL A 53 1.60 -4.38 2.52
N CYS A 54 1.48 -5.70 2.57
CA CYS A 54 0.33 -6.40 3.13
C CYS A 54 0.49 -6.74 4.63
N SER A 55 1.70 -6.70 5.17
CA SER A 55 2.05 -7.21 6.49
C SER A 55 2.75 -6.17 7.38
N THR A 56 4.06 -6.01 7.30
CA THR A 56 4.86 -5.14 8.20
C THR A 56 4.52 -3.66 8.04
N MET A 57 4.12 -3.20 6.87
CA MET A 57 3.63 -1.83 6.66
C MET A 57 2.34 -1.59 7.45
N VAL A 58 1.41 -2.56 7.45
CA VAL A 58 0.16 -2.45 8.25
C VAL A 58 0.48 -2.43 9.75
N GLN A 59 1.49 -3.18 10.22
CA GLN A 59 1.95 -3.11 11.61
C GLN A 59 2.50 -1.72 11.96
N LYS A 60 3.32 -1.12 11.09
CA LYS A 60 3.90 0.22 11.30
C LYS A 60 2.80 1.30 11.37
N LEU A 61 1.82 1.24 10.46
CA LEU A 61 0.64 2.13 10.52
C LEU A 61 -0.20 1.89 11.78
N GLY A 62 -0.34 0.64 12.21
CA GLY A 62 -0.95 0.30 13.48
C GLY A 62 -0.22 0.94 14.66
N GLN A 63 1.11 0.87 14.70
CA GLN A 63 1.92 1.53 15.73
C GLN A 63 1.73 3.05 15.74
N LEU A 64 1.69 3.70 14.57
CA LEU A 64 1.39 5.13 14.44
C LEU A 64 -0.02 5.45 14.97
N ALA A 65 -0.99 4.56 14.75
CA ALA A 65 -2.35 4.65 15.28
C ALA A 65 -2.45 4.34 16.81
N GLY A 66 -1.36 3.95 17.47
CA GLY A 66 -1.37 3.50 18.85
C GLY A 66 -1.94 2.08 19.04
N LEU A 67 -2.01 1.28 17.99
CA LEU A 67 -2.49 -0.10 17.98
C LEU A 67 -1.32 -1.09 17.91
N ASN A 68 -1.54 -2.32 18.38
CA ASN A 68 -0.62 -3.43 18.22
C ASN A 68 -1.21 -4.44 17.22
N VAL A 69 -0.74 -4.44 15.99
CA VAL A 69 -1.18 -5.38 14.95
C VAL A 69 -0.39 -6.67 15.06
N ILE A 70 -1.09 -7.77 15.33
CA ILE A 70 -0.52 -9.11 15.52
C ILE A 70 -0.63 -9.88 14.22
N LEU A 71 0.51 -10.24 13.64
CA LEU A 71 0.63 -11.11 12.47
C LEU A 71 0.80 -12.58 12.87
N PRO A 72 0.42 -13.53 12.02
CA PRO A 72 0.77 -14.92 12.22
C PRO A 72 2.29 -15.12 12.14
N PRO A 73 2.82 -16.19 12.73
CA PRO A 73 4.23 -16.53 12.61
C PRO A 73 4.66 -16.56 11.13
N LYS A 74 5.80 -15.94 10.82
CA LYS A 74 6.33 -15.86 9.43
C LYS A 74 6.42 -17.25 8.77
N ALA A 75 6.70 -18.29 9.54
CA ALA A 75 6.76 -19.69 9.06
C ALA A 75 5.39 -20.27 8.59
N PHE A 76 4.28 -19.59 8.88
CA PHE A 76 2.95 -19.98 8.42
C PHE A 76 2.52 -19.25 7.17
N LEU A 77 3.12 -18.09 6.90
CA LEU A 77 2.84 -17.27 5.73
C LEU A 77 3.48 -17.86 4.46
N ASP A 78 3.07 -17.35 3.34
CA ASP A 78 3.64 -17.65 2.03
C ASP A 78 5.08 -17.16 1.89
N ASN A 79 5.78 -17.75 0.94
CA ASN A 79 7.10 -17.28 0.53
C ASN A 79 7.17 -17.31 -1.00
N TYR A 80 6.87 -16.18 -1.63
CA TYR A 80 6.82 -15.98 -3.07
C TYR A 80 5.88 -16.99 -3.76
N GLN A 81 6.42 -18.04 -4.39
CA GLN A 81 5.64 -19.07 -5.08
C GLN A 81 5.14 -20.18 -4.16
N THR A 82 5.65 -20.28 -2.94
CA THR A 82 5.23 -21.26 -1.96
C THR A 82 4.03 -20.75 -1.19
N PRO A 83 2.86 -21.39 -1.29
CA PRO A 83 1.67 -20.97 -0.57
C PRO A 83 1.85 -21.02 0.95
N ALA A 84 1.09 -20.18 1.65
CA ALA A 84 0.98 -20.22 3.10
C ALA A 84 0.42 -21.56 3.60
N LYS A 85 0.68 -21.88 4.87
CA LYS A 85 0.20 -23.09 5.54
C LYS A 85 -1.22 -22.84 6.08
N GLN A 86 -2.24 -22.98 5.22
CA GLN A 86 -3.64 -22.60 5.49
C GLN A 86 -4.20 -23.22 6.77
N GLU A 87 -3.98 -24.52 7.00
CA GLU A 87 -4.43 -25.21 8.23
C GLU A 87 -3.79 -24.60 9.49
N LYS A 88 -2.47 -24.25 9.43
CA LYS A 88 -1.78 -23.61 10.56
C LYS A 88 -2.31 -22.21 10.81
N LEU A 89 -2.65 -21.48 9.77
CA LEU A 89 -3.26 -20.15 9.88
C LEU A 89 -4.64 -20.20 10.51
N LEU A 90 -5.49 -21.17 10.10
CA LEU A 90 -6.81 -21.37 10.71
C LEU A 90 -6.70 -21.79 12.18
N GLN A 91 -5.76 -22.69 12.52
CA GLN A 91 -5.48 -23.09 13.91
C GLN A 91 -5.01 -21.89 14.75
N TRP A 92 -4.12 -21.05 14.18
CA TRP A 92 -3.62 -19.86 14.84
C TRP A 92 -4.75 -18.82 15.07
N LEU A 93 -5.59 -18.57 14.07
CA LEU A 93 -6.76 -17.68 14.21
C LEU A 93 -7.73 -18.20 15.29
N ALA A 94 -8.05 -19.49 15.27
CA ALA A 94 -8.93 -20.10 16.27
C ALA A 94 -8.34 -20.01 17.68
N TYR A 95 -7.03 -20.24 17.84
CA TYR A 95 -6.33 -20.09 19.11
C TYR A 95 -6.34 -18.65 19.61
N CYS A 96 -6.12 -17.68 18.73
CA CYS A 96 -6.04 -16.26 19.09
C CYS A 96 -7.41 -15.62 19.34
N THR A 97 -8.48 -16.12 18.71
CA THR A 97 -9.84 -15.52 18.79
C THR A 97 -10.35 -15.26 20.20
N PRO A 98 -10.14 -16.10 21.22
CA PRO A 98 -10.59 -15.81 22.59
C PRO A 98 -9.84 -14.66 23.28
N TYR A 99 -8.65 -14.31 22.79
CA TYR A 99 -7.79 -13.31 23.42
C TYR A 99 -7.84 -11.94 22.74
N TYR A 100 -8.23 -11.91 21.44
CA TYR A 100 -8.18 -10.70 20.63
C TYR A 100 -9.55 -10.42 20.00
N GLU A 101 -10.08 -9.25 20.29
CA GLU A 101 -11.46 -8.88 19.94
C GLU A 101 -11.61 -8.45 18.47
N HIS A 102 -10.55 -7.88 17.88
CA HIS A 102 -10.62 -7.29 16.56
C HIS A 102 -9.74 -8.04 15.56
N ARG A 103 -10.29 -8.29 14.36
CA ARG A 103 -9.63 -9.10 13.33
C ARG A 103 -9.85 -8.53 11.93
N ILE A 104 -8.78 -8.54 11.14
CA ILE A 104 -8.81 -8.31 9.69
C ILE A 104 -8.27 -9.58 9.03
N ILE A 105 -9.06 -10.19 8.15
CA ILE A 105 -8.77 -11.52 7.61
C ILE A 105 -8.85 -11.50 6.09
N SER A 106 -7.75 -11.84 5.41
CA SER A 106 -7.78 -12.18 3.99
C SER A 106 -8.35 -13.58 3.79
N ALA A 107 -9.46 -13.66 3.06
CA ALA A 107 -10.03 -14.93 2.66
C ALA A 107 -9.14 -15.66 1.65
N ASP A 108 -8.46 -14.91 0.77
CA ASP A 108 -7.53 -15.48 -0.23
C ASP A 108 -6.30 -16.12 0.39
N LEU A 109 -5.75 -15.55 1.47
CA LEU A 109 -4.66 -16.18 2.22
C LEU A 109 -5.10 -17.56 2.76
N LEU A 110 -6.30 -17.61 3.34
CA LEU A 110 -6.80 -18.83 3.98
C LEU A 110 -7.26 -19.90 2.97
N LEU A 111 -7.78 -19.49 1.79
CA LEU A 111 -8.24 -20.42 0.77
C LEU A 111 -7.10 -20.87 -0.15
N HIS A 112 -6.27 -19.93 -0.60
CA HIS A 112 -5.29 -20.15 -1.65
C HIS A 112 -3.85 -20.14 -1.15
N GLY A 113 -3.60 -19.54 0.02
CA GLY A 113 -2.27 -19.37 0.58
C GLY A 113 -1.56 -18.08 0.14
N GLY A 114 -2.31 -17.04 -0.25
CA GLY A 114 -1.80 -15.72 -0.62
C GLY A 114 -2.16 -15.28 -2.03
N LEU A 115 -1.90 -14.01 -2.37
CA LEU A 115 -2.31 -13.40 -3.63
C LEU A 115 -1.74 -14.11 -4.87
N LEU A 116 -0.45 -14.47 -4.84
CA LEU A 116 0.17 -15.15 -5.99
C LEU A 116 -0.34 -16.59 -6.14
N ALA A 117 -0.58 -17.25 -5.03
CA ALA A 117 -1.17 -18.59 -5.05
C ALA A 117 -2.62 -18.57 -5.55
N ALA A 118 -3.41 -17.54 -5.20
CA ALA A 118 -4.77 -17.35 -5.69
C ALA A 118 -4.85 -17.29 -7.22
N ARG A 119 -3.83 -16.77 -7.88
CA ARG A 119 -3.74 -16.70 -9.36
C ARG A 119 -3.52 -18.07 -10.02
N ARG A 120 -3.20 -19.11 -9.26
CA ARG A 120 -2.95 -20.48 -9.74
C ARG A 120 -3.89 -21.51 -9.14
N SER A 121 -4.56 -21.15 -8.07
CA SER A 121 -5.28 -22.08 -7.22
C SER A 121 -6.41 -22.77 -7.97
N SER A 122 -6.59 -24.02 -7.58
CA SER A 122 -7.72 -24.87 -7.95
C SER A 122 -8.42 -25.36 -6.69
N ALA A 123 -8.74 -24.45 -5.75
CA ALA A 123 -9.51 -24.83 -4.57
C ALA A 123 -10.82 -25.48 -5.00
N THR A 124 -11.18 -26.55 -4.32
CA THR A 124 -12.41 -27.30 -4.60
C THR A 124 -13.59 -26.70 -3.84
N GLU A 125 -14.83 -26.94 -4.33
CA GLU A 125 -16.04 -26.48 -3.62
C GLU A 125 -16.07 -26.92 -2.14
N PRO A 126 -15.74 -28.18 -1.78
CA PRO A 126 -15.67 -28.56 -0.37
C PRO A 126 -14.67 -27.77 0.46
N GLN A 127 -13.54 -27.34 -0.12
CA GLN A 127 -12.57 -26.48 0.58
C GLN A 127 -13.11 -25.07 0.80
N GLU A 128 -13.80 -24.52 -0.19
CA GLU A 128 -14.48 -23.22 -0.07
C GLU A 128 -15.56 -23.27 1.02
N ASP A 129 -16.42 -24.26 1.02
CA ASP A 129 -17.50 -24.43 2.01
C ASP A 129 -16.94 -24.65 3.43
N ALA A 130 -15.87 -25.43 3.56
CA ALA A 130 -15.19 -25.63 4.84
C ALA A 130 -14.60 -24.33 5.39
N LEU A 131 -14.01 -23.49 4.51
CA LEU A 131 -13.48 -22.20 4.91
C LEU A 131 -14.60 -21.23 5.29
N LEU A 132 -15.68 -21.10 4.51
CA LEU A 132 -16.83 -20.27 4.82
C LEU A 132 -17.45 -20.65 6.19
N THR A 133 -17.57 -21.94 6.45
CA THR A 133 -18.01 -22.45 7.76
C THR A 133 -17.05 -22.03 8.88
N SER A 134 -15.75 -22.13 8.65
CA SER A 134 -14.72 -21.75 9.63
C SER A 134 -14.72 -20.25 9.92
N LEU A 135 -14.88 -19.41 8.89
CA LEU A 135 -14.99 -17.96 9.03
C LEU A 135 -16.24 -17.55 9.84
N GLY A 136 -17.38 -18.21 9.60
CA GLY A 136 -18.60 -18.04 10.39
C GLY A 136 -18.41 -18.44 11.86
N LYS A 137 -17.73 -19.56 12.14
CA LYS A 137 -17.40 -19.98 13.52
C LYS A 137 -16.45 -19.00 14.22
N LEU A 138 -15.43 -18.51 13.51
CA LEU A 138 -14.53 -17.47 14.04
C LEU A 138 -15.29 -16.20 14.41
N HIS A 139 -16.29 -15.81 13.61
CA HIS A 139 -17.13 -14.67 13.90
C HIS A 139 -18.03 -14.93 15.12
N ALA A 140 -18.72 -16.05 15.16
CA ALA A 140 -19.58 -16.44 16.30
C ALA A 140 -18.82 -16.60 17.63
N GLY A 141 -17.54 -16.91 17.60
CA GLY A 141 -16.67 -16.98 18.78
C GLY A 141 -16.14 -15.61 19.25
N GLN A 142 -16.59 -14.51 18.65
CA GLN A 142 -16.20 -13.15 18.97
C GLN A 142 -16.82 -12.71 20.31
N LYS A 143 -16.09 -11.88 21.08
CA LYS A 143 -16.65 -11.21 22.25
C LYS A 143 -17.60 -10.09 21.83
N ASN A 144 -18.53 -9.71 22.72
CA ASN A 144 -19.63 -8.76 22.44
C ASN A 144 -19.18 -7.43 21.80
N ASP A 145 -17.97 -6.93 22.14
CA ASP A 145 -17.43 -5.66 21.60
C ASP A 145 -16.44 -5.87 20.46
N GLY A 146 -16.26 -7.10 20.00
CA GLY A 146 -15.32 -7.44 18.95
C GLY A 146 -15.81 -7.05 17.56
N SER A 147 -14.88 -6.92 16.60
CA SER A 147 -15.18 -6.70 15.19
C SER A 147 -14.38 -7.64 14.31
N GLN A 148 -15.00 -8.11 13.24
CA GLN A 148 -14.34 -8.90 12.21
C GLN A 148 -14.57 -8.29 10.83
N ALA A 149 -13.47 -8.00 10.15
CA ALA A 149 -13.49 -7.64 8.75
C ALA A 149 -12.86 -8.79 7.93
N ILE A 150 -13.56 -9.22 6.90
CA ILE A 150 -13.06 -10.18 5.91
C ILE A 150 -12.89 -9.42 4.60
N PHE A 151 -11.78 -9.66 3.89
CA PHE A 151 -11.62 -9.18 2.54
C PHE A 151 -11.20 -10.30 1.60
N SER A 152 -11.62 -10.18 0.33
CA SER A 152 -11.33 -11.10 -0.76
C SER A 152 -11.04 -10.31 -2.03
N ILE A 153 -10.42 -10.94 -3.01
CA ILE A 153 -9.92 -10.28 -4.22
C ILE A 153 -10.56 -10.88 -5.48
N ILE A 154 -11.09 -10.01 -6.35
CA ILE A 154 -11.36 -10.39 -7.74
C ILE A 154 -10.03 -10.47 -8.47
N PRO A 155 -9.71 -11.58 -9.16
CA PRO A 155 -8.43 -11.77 -9.83
C PRO A 155 -8.13 -10.67 -10.85
N ARG A 156 -6.86 -10.32 -10.98
CA ARG A 156 -6.38 -9.35 -11.96
C ARG A 156 -6.62 -9.78 -13.40
N LEU A 157 -6.74 -8.79 -14.30
CA LEU A 157 -7.02 -9.01 -15.73
C LEU A 157 -5.93 -9.84 -16.43
N LEU A 158 -4.67 -9.51 -16.20
CA LEU A 158 -3.53 -10.21 -16.76
C LEU A 158 -2.88 -11.11 -15.73
N VAL A 159 -2.78 -12.37 -16.04
CA VAL A 159 -2.01 -13.29 -15.21
C VAL A 159 -0.52 -12.99 -15.41
N SER A 160 0.23 -12.89 -14.31
CA SER A 160 1.64 -12.56 -14.33
C SER A 160 2.45 -13.59 -15.12
N ASP A 161 3.38 -13.13 -15.97
CA ASP A 161 4.24 -13.95 -16.83
C ASP A 161 4.99 -15.04 -16.09
N GLN A 162 5.39 -14.76 -14.87
CA GLN A 162 6.20 -15.64 -14.02
C GLN A 162 5.42 -16.85 -13.50
N LEU A 163 4.11 -16.80 -13.56
CA LEU A 163 3.24 -17.80 -12.96
C LEU A 163 2.61 -18.75 -13.97
N LEU A 164 2.74 -18.47 -15.27
CA LEU A 164 2.15 -19.29 -16.33
C LEU A 164 3.19 -19.63 -17.40
N PRO A 165 3.30 -20.91 -17.76
CA PRO A 165 3.98 -21.32 -18.99
C PRO A 165 3.30 -20.75 -20.24
N ASP A 166 2.14 -20.13 -20.07
CA ASP A 166 1.23 -19.69 -21.13
C ASP A 166 1.36 -18.18 -21.47
N ARG A 167 2.45 -17.52 -21.07
CA ARG A 167 2.71 -16.09 -21.33
C ARG A 167 2.55 -15.66 -22.80
N TRP A 168 2.78 -16.59 -23.73
CA TRP A 168 2.61 -16.37 -25.16
C TRP A 168 1.17 -16.04 -25.55
N TYR A 169 0.20 -16.42 -24.74
CA TYR A 169 -1.23 -16.17 -24.98
C TYR A 169 -1.77 -14.97 -24.19
N GLN A 170 -0.95 -14.24 -23.46
CA GLN A 170 -1.41 -13.13 -22.62
C GLN A 170 -2.19 -12.07 -23.40
N TYR A 171 -1.70 -11.68 -24.57
CA TYR A 171 -2.40 -10.70 -25.41
C TYR A 171 -3.76 -11.24 -25.87
N GLN A 172 -3.85 -12.50 -26.28
CA GLN A 172 -5.11 -13.14 -26.69
C GLN A 172 -6.06 -13.30 -25.51
N LEU A 173 -5.56 -13.66 -24.33
CA LEU A 173 -6.37 -13.75 -23.11
C LEU A 173 -6.90 -12.36 -22.69
N TRP A 174 -6.08 -11.33 -22.75
CA TRP A 174 -6.50 -9.95 -22.53
C TRP A 174 -7.60 -9.53 -23.50
N ARG A 175 -7.38 -9.75 -24.80
CA ARG A 175 -8.36 -9.44 -25.84
C ARG A 175 -9.66 -10.25 -25.69
N TYR A 176 -9.53 -11.54 -25.39
CA TYR A 176 -10.67 -12.40 -25.06
C TYR A 176 -11.49 -11.82 -23.91
N SER A 177 -10.84 -11.48 -22.82
CA SER A 177 -11.45 -10.92 -21.63
C SER A 177 -12.26 -9.67 -21.94
N GLN A 178 -11.68 -8.74 -22.69
CA GLN A 178 -12.38 -7.50 -23.09
C GLN A 178 -13.55 -7.79 -24.01
N LEU A 179 -13.38 -8.61 -25.05
CA LEU A 179 -14.45 -8.95 -25.98
C LEU A 179 -15.59 -9.69 -25.29
N ALA A 180 -15.30 -10.61 -24.37
CA ALA A 180 -16.32 -11.34 -23.63
C ALA A 180 -17.21 -10.40 -22.80
N ASP A 181 -16.60 -9.40 -22.14
CA ASP A 181 -17.33 -8.40 -21.37
C ASP A 181 -18.10 -7.42 -22.27
N MET A 182 -17.51 -6.96 -23.37
CA MET A 182 -18.18 -6.12 -24.37
C MET A 182 -19.41 -6.82 -24.98
N VAL A 183 -19.30 -8.12 -25.31
CA VAL A 183 -20.44 -8.93 -25.78
C VAL A 183 -21.52 -9.01 -24.70
N ARG A 184 -21.14 -9.25 -23.45
CA ARG A 184 -22.09 -9.28 -22.31
C ARG A 184 -22.84 -7.96 -22.16
N ILE A 185 -22.16 -6.82 -22.33
CA ILE A 185 -22.77 -5.49 -22.17
C ILE A 185 -23.66 -5.11 -23.37
N SER A 186 -23.20 -5.38 -24.59
CA SER A 186 -23.84 -4.85 -25.81
C SER A 186 -24.72 -5.83 -26.56
N GLY A 187 -24.52 -7.15 -26.39
CA GLY A 187 -25.16 -8.18 -27.20
C GLY A 187 -24.79 -8.15 -28.70
N SER A 188 -23.75 -7.42 -29.10
CA SER A 188 -23.38 -7.19 -30.50
C SER A 188 -22.96 -8.47 -31.21
N PHE A 189 -23.55 -8.72 -32.38
CA PHE A 189 -23.20 -9.85 -33.24
C PHE A 189 -21.76 -9.78 -33.74
N ASP A 190 -21.29 -8.60 -34.17
CA ASP A 190 -19.93 -8.41 -34.67
C ASP A 190 -18.88 -8.66 -33.59
N LEU A 191 -19.14 -8.23 -32.35
CA LEU A 191 -18.28 -8.51 -31.21
C LEU A 191 -18.28 -9.99 -30.86
N THR A 192 -19.42 -10.67 -30.99
CA THR A 192 -19.53 -12.12 -30.76
C THR A 192 -18.69 -12.89 -31.78
N GLN A 193 -18.68 -12.46 -33.05
CA GLN A 193 -17.83 -13.07 -34.07
C GLN A 193 -16.35 -12.87 -33.75
N LYS A 194 -15.93 -11.64 -33.39
CA LYS A 194 -14.53 -11.34 -33.01
C LYS A 194 -14.10 -12.12 -31.75
N LEU A 195 -15.02 -12.34 -30.82
CA LEU A 195 -14.77 -13.16 -29.63
C LEU A 195 -14.45 -14.61 -30.03
N ARG A 196 -15.27 -15.23 -30.89
CA ARG A 196 -15.04 -16.59 -31.40
C ARG A 196 -13.72 -16.72 -32.17
N GLU A 197 -13.39 -15.72 -32.99
CA GLU A 197 -12.09 -15.66 -33.71
C GLU A 197 -10.89 -15.55 -32.75
N THR A 198 -11.09 -14.87 -31.62
CA THR A 198 -10.04 -14.76 -30.57
C THR A 198 -9.93 -16.07 -29.78
N GLU A 199 -11.04 -16.69 -29.42
CA GLU A 199 -11.09 -18.00 -28.76
C GLU A 199 -10.35 -19.06 -29.59
N ALA A 200 -10.57 -19.10 -30.89
CA ALA A 200 -9.92 -20.04 -31.80
C ALA A 200 -8.38 -19.93 -31.83
N LYS A 201 -7.82 -18.80 -31.39
CA LYS A 201 -6.36 -18.57 -31.32
C LYS A 201 -5.75 -18.99 -29.99
N ILE A 202 -6.57 -19.37 -29.00
CA ILE A 202 -6.13 -19.76 -27.66
C ILE A 202 -6.32 -21.28 -27.50
N PRO A 203 -5.30 -22.05 -27.09
CA PRO A 203 -5.49 -23.45 -26.81
C PRO A 203 -6.60 -23.65 -25.78
N PRO A 204 -7.53 -24.60 -25.98
CA PRO A 204 -8.66 -24.81 -25.09
C PRO A 204 -8.27 -25.00 -23.61
N LYS A 205 -7.15 -25.67 -23.36
CA LYS A 205 -6.63 -25.86 -21.99
C LYS A 205 -6.24 -24.53 -21.31
N VAL A 206 -5.62 -23.62 -22.07
CA VAL A 206 -5.21 -22.30 -21.57
C VAL A 206 -6.45 -21.43 -21.29
N LEU A 207 -7.38 -21.38 -22.25
CA LEU A 207 -8.62 -20.63 -22.12
C LEU A 207 -9.48 -21.14 -20.95
N ASN A 208 -9.66 -22.44 -20.85
CA ASN A 208 -10.41 -23.07 -19.75
C ASN A 208 -9.80 -22.73 -18.39
N LYS A 209 -8.48 -22.80 -18.25
CA LYS A 209 -7.78 -22.44 -17.01
C LYS A 209 -8.05 -20.99 -16.64
N TYR A 210 -7.96 -20.08 -17.60
CA TYR A 210 -8.23 -18.64 -17.40
C TYR A 210 -9.68 -18.39 -16.99
N GLN A 211 -10.64 -19.01 -17.66
CA GLN A 211 -12.06 -18.91 -17.30
C GLN A 211 -12.38 -19.51 -15.92
N GLN A 212 -11.75 -20.63 -15.57
CA GLN A 212 -11.96 -21.28 -14.27
C GLN A 212 -11.51 -20.39 -13.11
N LEU A 213 -10.45 -19.61 -13.28
CA LEU A 213 -10.00 -18.66 -12.28
C LEU A 213 -11.13 -17.69 -11.85
N TYR A 214 -11.84 -17.11 -12.82
CA TYR A 214 -12.96 -16.19 -12.51
C TYR A 214 -14.20 -16.92 -12.01
N LYS A 215 -14.54 -18.08 -12.58
CA LYS A 215 -15.68 -18.86 -12.11
C LYS A 215 -15.52 -19.28 -10.64
N GLN A 216 -14.33 -19.67 -10.26
CA GLN A 216 -14.01 -20.03 -8.88
C GLN A 216 -14.07 -18.81 -7.96
N SER A 217 -13.44 -17.70 -8.35
CA SER A 217 -13.49 -16.47 -7.57
C SER A 217 -14.94 -15.95 -7.41
N ASP A 218 -15.75 -15.97 -8.48
CA ASP A 218 -17.15 -15.57 -8.43
C ASP A 218 -17.96 -16.44 -7.44
N ARG A 219 -17.78 -17.76 -7.48
CA ARG A 219 -18.46 -18.68 -6.58
C ARG A 219 -18.06 -18.45 -5.12
N PHE A 220 -16.77 -18.30 -4.86
CA PHE A 220 -16.28 -18.06 -3.51
C PHE A 220 -16.75 -16.71 -2.96
N ASN A 221 -16.69 -15.65 -3.76
CA ASN A 221 -17.21 -14.34 -3.38
C ASN A 221 -18.72 -14.34 -3.15
N GLU A 222 -19.50 -15.10 -3.92
CA GLU A 222 -20.92 -15.32 -3.66
C GLU A 222 -21.15 -15.99 -2.30
N GLY A 223 -20.32 -16.98 -1.95
CA GLY A 223 -20.36 -17.62 -0.63
C GLY A 223 -20.05 -16.66 0.52
N LEU A 224 -19.07 -15.76 0.33
CA LEU A 224 -18.77 -14.69 1.29
C LEU A 224 -19.91 -13.68 1.44
N LEU A 225 -20.58 -13.30 0.34
CA LEU A 225 -21.77 -12.42 0.38
C LEU A 225 -22.92 -13.09 1.14
N GLN A 226 -23.14 -14.40 0.95
CA GLN A 226 -24.14 -15.16 1.71
C GLN A 226 -23.77 -15.25 3.20
N LEU A 227 -22.49 -15.38 3.54
CA LEU A 227 -22.00 -15.32 4.92
C LEU A 227 -22.29 -13.95 5.53
N ALA A 228 -21.95 -12.87 4.83
CA ALA A 228 -22.23 -11.49 5.28
C ALA A 228 -23.73 -11.22 5.45
N HIS A 229 -24.56 -11.76 4.56
CA HIS A 229 -26.03 -11.65 4.67
C HIS A 229 -26.57 -12.33 5.95
N LYS A 230 -26.01 -13.47 6.32
CA LYS A 230 -26.38 -14.21 7.56
C LYS A 230 -25.75 -13.61 8.83
N THR A 231 -24.82 -12.70 8.68
CA THR A 231 -23.99 -12.14 9.75
C THR A 231 -23.92 -10.61 9.60
N PRO A 232 -24.96 -9.87 10.04
CA PRO A 232 -25.15 -8.44 9.70
C PRO A 232 -24.05 -7.49 10.22
N ASP A 233 -23.28 -7.88 11.22
CA ASP A 233 -22.15 -7.12 11.81
C ASP A 233 -20.79 -7.51 11.21
N LEU A 234 -20.74 -8.51 10.33
CA LEU A 234 -19.55 -8.88 9.61
C LEU A 234 -19.23 -7.86 8.52
N GLN A 235 -18.10 -7.18 8.61
CA GLN A 235 -17.62 -6.31 7.53
C GLN A 235 -17.00 -7.17 6.42
N LEU A 236 -17.57 -7.10 5.21
CA LEU A 236 -17.01 -7.76 4.02
C LEU A 236 -16.52 -6.73 3.01
N VAL A 237 -15.29 -6.90 2.53
CA VAL A 237 -14.73 -6.06 1.45
C VAL A 237 -14.24 -6.95 0.33
N ILE A 238 -14.70 -6.67 -0.89
CA ILE A 238 -14.21 -7.36 -2.09
C ILE A 238 -13.44 -6.33 -2.92
N GLY A 239 -12.14 -6.57 -3.08
CA GLY A 239 -11.25 -5.72 -3.86
C GLY A 239 -11.13 -6.20 -5.30
N GLN A 240 -11.02 -5.27 -6.24
CA GLN A 240 -10.71 -5.58 -7.63
C GLN A 240 -9.22 -5.34 -7.87
N ASP A 241 -8.45 -6.43 -8.01
CA ASP A 241 -7.01 -6.38 -8.32
C ASP A 241 -6.78 -5.71 -9.70
N ASP A 242 -5.53 -5.50 -10.08
CA ASP A 242 -5.10 -4.84 -11.32
C ASP A 242 -6.00 -5.16 -12.52
N SER A 243 -6.67 -4.18 -13.06
CA SER A 243 -7.73 -4.39 -14.02
C SER A 243 -7.82 -3.25 -15.06
N SER A 244 -8.84 -3.31 -15.89
CA SER A 244 -9.24 -2.25 -16.81
C SER A 244 -10.76 -2.01 -16.71
N PRO A 245 -11.26 -0.91 -17.27
CA PRO A 245 -12.70 -0.60 -17.26
C PRO A 245 -13.58 -1.67 -17.91
N ILE A 246 -13.00 -2.57 -18.72
CA ILE A 246 -13.70 -3.65 -19.45
C ILE A 246 -12.89 -4.93 -19.31
N GLY A 247 -13.57 -6.06 -19.11
CA GLY A 247 -12.96 -7.38 -19.03
C GLY A 247 -13.64 -8.29 -18.01
N LEU A 248 -13.15 -9.53 -17.89
CA LEU A 248 -13.72 -10.50 -16.93
C LEU A 248 -13.72 -9.99 -15.49
N PRO A 249 -12.67 -9.29 -14.99
CA PRO A 249 -12.72 -8.67 -13.66
C PRO A 249 -13.87 -7.67 -13.51
N HIS A 250 -14.11 -6.83 -14.53
CA HIS A 250 -15.24 -5.89 -14.53
C HIS A 250 -16.58 -6.65 -14.54
N ALA A 251 -16.70 -7.72 -15.30
CA ALA A 251 -17.91 -8.54 -15.31
C ALA A 251 -18.19 -9.17 -13.92
N SER A 252 -17.16 -9.67 -13.23
CA SER A 252 -17.23 -10.16 -11.85
C SER A 252 -17.62 -9.05 -10.87
N ALA A 253 -16.93 -7.91 -10.95
CA ALA A 253 -17.22 -6.74 -10.12
C ALA A 253 -18.68 -6.25 -10.28
N SER A 254 -19.19 -6.20 -11.52
CA SER A 254 -20.57 -5.81 -11.80
C SER A 254 -21.59 -6.77 -11.17
N ARG A 255 -21.34 -8.09 -11.21
CA ARG A 255 -22.20 -9.09 -10.56
C ARG A 255 -22.20 -8.92 -9.04
N ILE A 256 -21.02 -8.74 -8.45
CA ILE A 256 -20.86 -8.54 -7.00
C ILE A 256 -21.56 -7.26 -6.55
N ALA A 257 -21.36 -6.15 -7.27
CA ALA A 257 -22.04 -4.87 -6.97
C ALA A 257 -23.57 -5.02 -7.00
N SER A 258 -24.11 -5.66 -8.05
CA SER A 258 -25.55 -5.92 -8.16
C SER A 258 -26.08 -6.81 -7.02
N ARG A 259 -25.29 -7.76 -6.53
CA ARG A 259 -25.66 -8.60 -5.39
C ARG A 259 -25.66 -7.83 -4.08
N ILE A 260 -24.64 -7.01 -3.83
CA ILE A 260 -24.55 -6.16 -2.64
C ILE A 260 -25.77 -5.23 -2.60
N GLU A 261 -26.07 -4.56 -3.71
CA GLU A 261 -27.22 -3.64 -3.82
C GLU A 261 -28.55 -4.38 -3.70
N GLY A 262 -28.76 -5.43 -4.48
CA GLY A 262 -30.02 -6.18 -4.51
C GLY A 262 -30.38 -6.89 -3.22
N GLN A 263 -29.39 -7.21 -2.37
CA GLN A 263 -29.58 -7.81 -1.05
C GLN A 263 -29.53 -6.78 0.09
N GLY A 264 -29.27 -5.51 -0.19
CA GLY A 264 -29.18 -4.45 0.82
C GLY A 264 -28.05 -4.68 1.86
N LEU A 265 -26.91 -5.25 1.45
CA LEU A 265 -25.81 -5.60 2.34
C LEU A 265 -25.03 -4.35 2.78
N ALA A 266 -25.46 -3.70 3.84
CA ALA A 266 -24.85 -2.45 4.33
C ALA A 266 -23.39 -2.61 4.79
N THR A 267 -23.00 -3.81 5.23
CA THR A 267 -21.64 -4.12 5.71
C THR A 267 -20.75 -4.73 4.64
N ALA A 268 -21.26 -4.95 3.42
CA ALA A 268 -20.47 -5.42 2.30
C ALA A 268 -20.14 -4.27 1.33
N GLN A 269 -18.93 -4.23 0.83
CA GLN A 269 -18.48 -3.22 -0.12
C GLN A 269 -17.58 -3.84 -1.19
N LEU A 270 -17.83 -3.46 -2.46
CA LEU A 270 -16.87 -3.60 -3.54
C LEU A 270 -15.98 -2.36 -3.59
N THR A 271 -14.68 -2.54 -3.79
CA THR A 271 -13.71 -1.45 -3.94
C THR A 271 -12.64 -1.80 -4.97
N TYR A 272 -11.75 -0.87 -5.22
CA TYR A 272 -10.64 -1.04 -6.17
C TYR A 272 -9.34 -1.27 -5.42
N GLY A 273 -8.44 -2.10 -6.01
CA GLY A 273 -7.17 -2.47 -5.44
C GLY A 273 -7.20 -3.76 -4.61
N ALA A 274 -6.04 -4.17 -4.15
CA ALA A 274 -5.84 -5.41 -3.41
C ALA A 274 -4.89 -5.24 -2.21
N ASP A 275 -3.68 -4.75 -2.45
CA ASP A 275 -2.61 -4.71 -1.45
C ASP A 275 -2.92 -3.78 -0.26
N GLU A 276 -3.64 -2.69 -0.50
CA GLU A 276 -3.99 -1.67 0.49
C GLU A 276 -5.23 -2.00 1.34
N LEU A 277 -5.95 -3.09 1.05
CA LEU A 277 -7.23 -3.36 1.72
C LEU A 277 -7.09 -3.55 3.23
N ALA A 278 -6.08 -4.29 3.68
CA ALA A 278 -5.82 -4.45 5.11
C ALA A 278 -5.49 -3.11 5.79
N THR A 279 -4.76 -2.25 5.10
CA THR A 279 -4.41 -0.90 5.54
C THR A 279 -5.65 -0.01 5.68
N LEU A 280 -6.54 -0.02 4.68
CA LEU A 280 -7.79 0.76 4.72
C LEU A 280 -8.74 0.24 5.81
N LEU A 281 -8.82 -1.07 6.02
CA LEU A 281 -9.59 -1.67 7.12
C LEU A 281 -9.02 -1.35 8.49
N LEU A 282 -7.69 -1.25 8.63
CA LEU A 282 -7.05 -0.75 9.85
C LEU A 282 -7.49 0.68 10.15
N VAL A 283 -7.50 1.56 9.15
CA VAL A 283 -7.95 2.95 9.30
C VAL A 283 -9.42 3.01 9.67
N ARG A 284 -10.28 2.26 8.98
CA ARG A 284 -11.70 2.14 9.32
C ARG A 284 -11.90 1.79 10.80
N TYR A 285 -11.18 0.76 11.27
CA TYR A 285 -11.22 0.34 12.67
C TYR A 285 -10.75 1.48 13.60
N TYR A 286 -9.62 2.13 13.28
CA TYR A 286 -9.09 3.24 14.06
C TYR A 286 -10.10 4.41 14.17
N LEU A 287 -10.72 4.82 13.05
CA LEU A 287 -11.69 5.91 13.03
C LEU A 287 -12.97 5.56 13.78
N ALA A 288 -13.49 4.35 13.62
CA ALA A 288 -14.67 3.88 14.34
C ALA A 288 -14.45 3.90 15.85
N LYS A 289 -13.28 3.44 16.32
CA LYS A 289 -12.87 3.50 17.72
C LYS A 289 -12.82 4.92 18.26
N GLN A 290 -12.41 5.89 17.45
CA GLN A 290 -12.36 7.30 17.81
C GLN A 290 -13.74 7.99 17.75
N ALA A 291 -14.78 7.29 17.30
CA ALA A 291 -16.08 7.87 16.96
C ALA A 291 -15.90 9.17 16.15
N TRP A 292 -15.02 9.10 15.13
CA TRP A 292 -14.64 10.25 14.32
C TRP A 292 -14.79 9.95 12.83
N GLN A 293 -15.53 10.82 12.15
CA GLN A 293 -15.65 10.83 10.70
C GLN A 293 -14.86 12.03 10.14
N PRO A 294 -13.61 11.81 9.69
CA PRO A 294 -12.81 12.88 9.14
C PRO A 294 -13.32 13.34 7.78
N LYS A 295 -13.00 14.60 7.45
CA LYS A 295 -13.23 15.18 6.14
C LYS A 295 -11.92 15.25 5.35
N VAL A 296 -11.92 14.79 4.10
CA VAL A 296 -10.76 14.79 3.21
C VAL A 296 -11.05 15.66 2.00
N CYS A 297 -10.19 16.65 1.72
CA CYS A 297 -10.24 17.42 0.50
C CYS A 297 -9.26 16.84 -0.52
N PHE A 298 -9.73 16.54 -1.72
CA PHE A 298 -8.89 16.15 -2.84
C PHE A 298 -8.56 17.37 -3.70
N MET A 299 -7.27 17.66 -3.81
CA MET A 299 -6.73 18.68 -4.72
C MET A 299 -6.01 17.99 -5.86
N TYR A 300 -6.58 18.05 -7.04
CA TYR A 300 -5.99 17.47 -8.24
C TYR A 300 -4.95 18.41 -8.85
N ALA A 301 -3.83 17.88 -9.32
CA ALA A 301 -2.79 18.65 -9.99
C ALA A 301 -3.35 19.43 -11.19
N ALA A 302 -4.29 18.83 -11.93
CA ALA A 302 -5.07 19.50 -12.96
C ALA A 302 -6.54 19.05 -12.90
N PRO A 303 -7.51 19.86 -13.38
CA PRO A 303 -8.93 19.47 -13.36
C PRO A 303 -9.22 18.14 -14.05
N GLN A 304 -8.50 17.83 -15.12
CA GLN A 304 -8.64 16.59 -15.89
C GLN A 304 -8.16 15.35 -15.12
N THR A 305 -7.29 15.53 -14.12
CA THR A 305 -6.78 14.43 -13.28
C THR A 305 -7.91 13.70 -12.56
N GLU A 306 -8.96 14.40 -12.18
CA GLU A 306 -10.14 13.81 -11.53
C GLU A 306 -10.76 12.68 -12.35
N GLN A 307 -10.86 12.86 -13.67
CA GLN A 307 -11.50 11.91 -14.60
C GLN A 307 -10.51 10.95 -15.26
N LYS A 308 -9.21 11.10 -14.98
CA LYS A 308 -8.15 10.26 -15.57
C LYS A 308 -8.30 8.82 -15.09
N THR A 309 -8.16 7.87 -15.99
CA THR A 309 -8.05 6.44 -15.64
C THR A 309 -6.58 6.06 -15.66
N MET A 310 -6.05 5.66 -14.51
CA MET A 310 -4.65 5.26 -14.37
C MET A 310 -4.43 3.81 -14.85
N PRO A 311 -3.20 3.46 -15.27
CA PRO A 311 -2.87 2.08 -15.64
C PRO A 311 -3.25 1.10 -14.52
N TYR A 312 -3.71 -0.08 -14.92
CA TYR A 312 -4.16 -1.15 -14.03
C TYR A 312 -5.31 -0.77 -13.07
N THR A 313 -5.97 0.36 -13.33
CA THR A 313 -7.09 0.83 -12.53
C THR A 313 -8.37 0.80 -13.38
N PRO A 314 -9.46 0.18 -12.91
CA PRO A 314 -10.67 -0.01 -13.72
C PRO A 314 -11.61 1.20 -13.73
N ALA A 315 -11.30 2.26 -12.98
CA ALA A 315 -12.16 3.42 -12.81
C ALA A 315 -11.37 4.73 -12.81
N ALA A 316 -12.07 5.86 -12.92
CA ALA A 316 -11.48 7.18 -12.80
C ALA A 316 -10.87 7.41 -11.41
N VAL A 317 -9.84 8.25 -11.34
CA VAL A 317 -9.14 8.65 -10.12
C VAL A 317 -10.12 9.03 -9.00
N SER A 318 -11.09 9.90 -9.28
CA SER A 318 -12.10 10.32 -8.28
C SER A 318 -12.98 9.17 -7.80
N THR A 319 -13.33 8.23 -8.67
CA THR A 319 -14.13 7.06 -8.30
C THR A 319 -13.37 6.15 -7.35
N VAL A 320 -12.09 5.90 -7.59
CA VAL A 320 -11.23 5.12 -6.70
C VAL A 320 -11.13 5.79 -5.34
N LEU A 321 -10.83 7.10 -5.30
CA LEU A 321 -10.71 7.86 -4.05
C LEU A 321 -12.01 7.84 -3.22
N ARG A 322 -13.15 8.09 -3.86
CA ARG A 322 -14.47 8.04 -3.17
C ARG A 322 -14.81 6.64 -2.66
N SER A 323 -14.43 5.60 -3.40
CA SER A 323 -14.58 4.20 -2.94
C SER A 323 -13.74 3.92 -1.70
N GLN A 324 -12.50 4.40 -1.66
CA GLN A 324 -11.62 4.29 -0.50
C GLN A 324 -12.15 5.10 0.69
N LEU A 325 -12.62 6.35 0.49
CA LEU A 325 -13.26 7.14 1.55
C LEU A 325 -14.47 6.42 2.15
N LYS A 326 -15.33 5.87 1.30
CA LYS A 326 -16.49 5.09 1.75
C LYS A 326 -16.04 3.89 2.60
N LEU A 327 -15.00 3.17 2.17
CA LEU A 327 -14.46 2.02 2.90
C LEU A 327 -13.98 2.40 4.29
N ILE A 328 -13.21 3.48 4.42
CA ILE A 328 -12.67 3.92 5.71
C ILE A 328 -13.68 4.67 6.58
N GLY A 329 -14.82 5.09 6.04
CA GLY A 329 -15.84 5.84 6.77
C GLY A 329 -15.53 7.34 6.91
N ALA A 330 -14.75 7.91 5.97
CA ALA A 330 -14.47 9.34 5.88
C ALA A 330 -15.43 10.05 4.90
N ALA A 331 -15.53 11.37 5.02
CA ALA A 331 -16.31 12.21 4.13
C ALA A 331 -15.42 13.07 3.21
N GLU A 332 -15.91 13.44 2.03
CA GLU A 332 -15.23 14.38 1.15
C GLU A 332 -15.54 15.83 1.58
N ALA A 333 -14.51 16.68 1.65
CA ALA A 333 -14.64 18.11 1.87
C ALA A 333 -14.55 18.86 0.56
N ALA A 334 -15.36 19.91 0.39
CA ALA A 334 -15.36 20.72 -0.82
C ALA A 334 -14.14 21.68 -0.90
N ALA A 335 -13.59 22.07 0.24
CA ALA A 335 -12.48 23.03 0.30
C ALA A 335 -11.42 22.59 1.33
N PRO A 336 -10.14 22.96 1.12
CA PRO A 336 -9.06 22.64 2.05
C PRO A 336 -9.30 23.14 3.46
N GLU A 337 -10.01 24.27 3.61
CA GLU A 337 -10.30 24.91 4.90
C GLU A 337 -11.20 24.03 5.79
N ASP A 338 -12.06 23.24 5.19
CA ASP A 338 -13.02 22.38 5.86
C ASP A 338 -12.50 20.96 6.11
N ALA A 339 -11.27 20.67 5.64
CA ALA A 339 -10.71 19.33 5.67
C ALA A 339 -9.85 19.08 6.91
N ASP A 340 -9.93 17.87 7.44
CA ASP A 340 -8.98 17.33 8.43
C ASP A 340 -7.67 16.84 7.78
N LEU A 341 -7.75 16.45 6.49
CA LEU A 341 -6.63 16.06 5.65
C LEU A 341 -6.83 16.59 4.23
N VAL A 342 -5.81 17.23 3.68
CA VAL A 342 -5.77 17.61 2.26
C VAL A 342 -4.91 16.58 1.52
N CYS A 343 -5.48 15.92 0.52
CA CYS A 343 -4.74 15.03 -0.38
C CYS A 343 -4.45 15.74 -1.70
N TYR A 344 -3.19 16.01 -1.97
CA TYR A 344 -2.73 16.49 -3.27
C TYR A 344 -2.45 15.30 -4.18
N ILE A 345 -3.12 15.28 -5.35
CA ILE A 345 -3.14 14.13 -6.27
C ILE A 345 -2.38 14.49 -7.54
N ASN A 346 -1.19 13.92 -7.73
CA ASN A 346 -0.45 13.92 -8.98
C ASN A 346 -0.57 12.57 -9.69
N CYS A 347 -0.85 12.62 -10.99
CA CYS A 347 -0.97 11.43 -11.86
C CYS A 347 -0.14 11.58 -13.15
N GLY A 348 1.05 12.20 -13.06
CA GLY A 348 1.88 12.51 -14.22
C GLY A 348 1.26 13.63 -15.06
N ASP A 349 0.96 14.76 -14.43
CA ASP A 349 0.12 15.81 -14.99
C ASP A 349 0.94 17.06 -15.45
N ASP A 350 2.26 16.95 -15.61
CA ASP A 350 3.13 18.07 -16.01
C ASP A 350 2.71 18.73 -17.34
N ASP A 351 2.17 17.95 -18.26
CA ASP A 351 1.63 18.46 -19.53
C ASP A 351 0.34 19.28 -19.33
N LEU A 352 -0.36 19.08 -18.21
CA LEU A 352 -1.61 19.74 -17.88
C LEU A 352 -1.41 20.94 -16.96
N LEU A 353 -0.47 20.85 -16.02
CA LEU A 353 -0.09 21.92 -15.11
C LEU A 353 1.43 21.90 -14.88
N PRO A 354 2.16 22.99 -15.20
CA PRO A 354 3.60 23.05 -14.98
C PRO A 354 4.00 22.72 -13.53
N ALA A 355 5.10 21.99 -13.37
CA ALA A 355 5.60 21.56 -12.08
C ALA A 355 5.81 22.71 -11.09
N THR A 356 6.20 23.90 -11.56
CA THR A 356 6.34 25.11 -10.72
C THR A 356 5.06 25.47 -9.98
N LYS A 357 3.90 25.42 -10.66
CA LYS A 357 2.60 25.69 -10.04
C LYS A 357 2.18 24.59 -9.07
N GLN A 358 2.50 23.34 -9.37
CA GLN A 358 2.26 22.23 -8.46
C GLN A 358 3.09 22.35 -7.17
N ILE A 359 4.38 22.72 -7.30
CA ILE A 359 5.29 23.01 -6.18
C ILE A 359 4.75 24.15 -5.30
N GLU A 360 4.29 25.24 -5.93
CA GLU A 360 3.70 26.39 -5.22
C GLU A 360 2.43 25.99 -4.46
N ALA A 361 1.56 25.18 -5.07
CA ALA A 361 0.34 24.70 -4.42
C ALA A 361 0.65 23.85 -3.18
N VAL A 362 1.56 22.87 -3.27
CA VAL A 362 1.96 22.05 -2.12
C VAL A 362 2.62 22.90 -1.04
N ARG A 363 3.49 23.83 -1.41
CA ARG A 363 4.13 24.78 -0.47
C ARG A 363 3.09 25.63 0.28
N ALA A 364 2.10 26.15 -0.43
CA ALA A 364 1.02 26.94 0.18
C ALA A 364 0.20 26.13 1.18
N LEU A 365 -0.14 24.88 0.85
CA LEU A 365 -0.85 23.98 1.75
C LEU A 365 -0.07 23.68 3.02
N LEU A 366 1.24 23.37 2.90
CA LEU A 366 2.09 23.11 4.06
C LEU A 366 2.25 24.36 4.95
N ASN A 367 2.37 25.54 4.35
CA ASN A 367 2.45 26.82 5.07
C ASN A 367 1.14 27.17 5.78
N ALA A 368 -0.01 26.69 5.30
CA ALA A 368 -1.29 26.84 5.98
C ALA A 368 -1.41 25.97 7.26
N GLY A 369 -0.41 25.13 7.55
CA GLY A 369 -0.33 24.32 8.77
C GLY A 369 -1.34 23.18 8.85
N ARG A 370 -1.90 22.75 7.72
CA ARG A 370 -2.83 21.63 7.66
C ARG A 370 -2.09 20.32 7.39
N PRO A 371 -2.62 19.17 7.82
CA PRO A 371 -2.11 17.88 7.37
C PRO A 371 -2.26 17.73 5.85
N VAL A 372 -1.16 17.50 5.14
CA VAL A 372 -1.12 17.35 3.68
C VAL A 372 -0.57 15.97 3.35
N ALA A 373 -1.33 15.18 2.59
CA ALA A 373 -0.88 13.93 1.99
C ALA A 373 -0.59 14.15 0.50
N LEU A 374 0.54 13.62 0.01
CA LEU A 374 0.88 13.60 -1.40
C LEU A 374 0.66 12.18 -1.95
N VAL A 375 -0.26 12.05 -2.90
CA VAL A 375 -0.42 10.86 -3.76
C VAL A 375 0.31 11.16 -5.07
N ASP A 376 1.41 10.46 -5.30
CA ASP A 376 2.35 10.78 -6.38
C ASP A 376 2.48 9.61 -7.36
N SER A 377 1.46 9.43 -8.20
CA SER A 377 1.39 8.35 -9.17
C SER A 377 1.90 8.76 -10.54
N SER A 378 2.49 7.80 -11.25
CA SER A 378 3.01 7.95 -12.60
C SER A 378 2.15 7.17 -13.59
N ALA A 379 1.74 7.79 -14.69
CA ALA A 379 0.95 7.14 -15.74
C ALA A 379 1.78 6.12 -16.55
N ASN A 380 3.09 6.38 -16.70
CA ASN A 380 4.03 5.50 -17.44
C ASN A 380 5.02 4.78 -16.51
N PHE A 381 4.80 4.83 -15.20
CA PHE A 381 5.72 4.32 -14.16
C PHE A 381 7.11 4.98 -14.17
N ALA A 382 7.26 6.12 -14.86
CA ALA A 382 8.50 6.86 -14.99
C ALA A 382 8.74 7.82 -13.82
N SER A 383 9.97 7.89 -13.31
CA SER A 383 10.36 8.83 -12.24
C SER A 383 10.16 10.30 -12.61
N ALA A 384 10.30 10.64 -13.90
CA ALA A 384 10.14 12.01 -14.40
C ALA A 384 8.71 12.57 -14.22
N GLU A 385 7.69 11.70 -14.15
CA GLU A 385 6.29 12.09 -13.94
C GLU A 385 5.96 12.40 -12.47
N LEU A 386 6.84 12.03 -11.55
CA LEU A 386 6.60 12.25 -10.11
C LEU A 386 6.84 13.71 -9.73
N LEU A 387 6.03 14.18 -8.80
CA LEU A 387 6.17 15.50 -8.20
C LEU A 387 7.22 15.53 -7.09
N LEU A 388 7.38 14.42 -6.34
CA LEU A 388 8.31 14.35 -5.20
C LEU A 388 9.74 14.82 -5.52
N PRO A 389 10.45 14.32 -6.57
CA PRO A 389 11.80 14.76 -6.86
C PRO A 389 11.88 16.29 -7.10
N LYS A 390 10.84 16.86 -7.70
CA LYS A 390 10.74 18.31 -7.94
C LYS A 390 10.54 19.08 -6.63
N LEU A 391 9.76 18.53 -5.69
CA LEU A 391 9.60 19.09 -4.33
C LEU A 391 10.91 19.03 -3.54
N LEU A 392 11.61 17.90 -3.58
CA LEU A 392 12.89 17.71 -2.89
C LEU A 392 13.92 18.77 -3.32
N HIS A 393 14.01 19.08 -4.61
CA HIS A 393 14.97 20.05 -5.17
C HIS A 393 14.50 21.52 -5.06
N SER A 394 13.24 21.76 -4.72
CA SER A 394 12.68 23.13 -4.66
C SER A 394 12.71 23.75 -3.26
N GLY A 395 13.26 23.06 -2.26
CA GLY A 395 13.28 23.52 -0.87
C GLY A 395 11.91 23.53 -0.19
N VAL A 396 10.93 22.77 -0.71
CA VAL A 396 9.68 22.51 0.00
C VAL A 396 9.98 21.61 1.20
N PRO A 397 9.46 21.91 2.42
CA PRO A 397 9.71 21.10 3.60
C PRO A 397 8.91 19.78 3.56
N VAL A 398 9.40 18.82 2.76
CA VAL A 398 8.76 17.49 2.57
C VAL A 398 8.65 16.73 3.90
N ASN A 399 9.53 17.01 4.86
CA ASN A 399 9.50 16.48 6.21
C ASN A 399 8.26 16.91 7.04
N ARG A 400 7.42 17.82 6.51
CA ARG A 400 6.16 18.27 7.13
C ARG A 400 4.92 17.64 6.49
N LEU A 401 5.08 16.79 5.47
CA LEU A 401 3.96 16.04 4.90
C LEU A 401 3.33 15.11 5.96
N ALA A 402 2.02 15.09 5.99
CA ALA A 402 1.26 14.12 6.79
C ALA A 402 1.36 12.70 6.22
N ALA A 403 1.53 12.60 4.88
CA ALA A 403 1.74 11.34 4.18
C ALA A 403 2.39 11.55 2.82
N TYR A 404 3.07 10.52 2.37
CA TYR A 404 3.54 10.37 0.99
C TYR A 404 3.36 8.93 0.54
N ALA A 405 2.89 8.73 -0.70
CA ALA A 405 2.94 7.44 -1.36
C ALA A 405 2.97 7.58 -2.89
N GLY A 406 3.82 6.79 -3.53
CA GLY A 406 4.04 6.76 -4.98
C GLY A 406 4.30 5.35 -5.53
N TRP A 407 3.94 4.31 -4.75
CA TRP A 407 4.27 2.94 -5.10
C TRP A 407 3.21 2.28 -5.98
N ASN A 408 3.69 1.54 -6.99
CA ASN A 408 2.93 0.61 -7.83
C ASN A 408 1.73 1.28 -8.55
N THR A 409 0.49 0.94 -8.22
CA THR A 409 -0.70 1.45 -8.87
C THR A 409 -1.30 2.64 -8.13
N PHE A 410 -2.22 3.35 -8.78
CA PHE A 410 -2.90 4.50 -8.18
C PHE A 410 -3.65 4.12 -6.90
N SER A 411 -4.36 2.97 -6.88
CA SER A 411 -5.10 2.52 -5.70
C SER A 411 -4.17 2.26 -4.50
N ASN A 412 -3.00 1.65 -4.73
CA ASN A 412 -2.01 1.43 -3.69
C ASN A 412 -1.47 2.75 -3.12
N SER A 413 -1.08 3.69 -3.99
CA SER A 413 -0.56 4.99 -3.58
C SER A 413 -1.61 5.80 -2.81
N SER A 414 -2.84 5.90 -3.35
CA SER A 414 -3.91 6.66 -2.70
C SER A 414 -4.34 6.04 -1.37
N GLY A 415 -4.50 4.71 -1.31
CA GLY A 415 -4.87 4.01 -0.09
C GLY A 415 -3.82 4.15 1.01
N THR A 416 -2.53 4.05 0.67
CA THR A 416 -1.43 4.22 1.63
C THR A 416 -1.35 5.66 2.14
N ALA A 417 -1.43 6.66 1.25
CA ALA A 417 -1.39 8.07 1.63
C ALA A 417 -2.59 8.48 2.49
N LEU A 418 -3.80 8.03 2.14
CA LEU A 418 -5.01 8.24 2.94
C LEU A 418 -4.86 7.62 4.33
N ALA A 419 -4.35 6.39 4.41
CA ALA A 419 -4.19 5.69 5.66
C ALA A 419 -3.22 6.40 6.59
N GLN A 420 -2.02 6.70 6.14
CA GLN A 420 -1.02 7.41 6.94
C GLN A 420 -1.54 8.80 7.36
N GLY A 421 -2.06 9.58 6.40
CA GLY A 421 -2.52 10.95 6.64
C GLY A 421 -3.66 11.02 7.65
N LEU A 422 -4.65 10.12 7.56
CA LEU A 422 -5.79 10.09 8.48
C LEU A 422 -5.43 9.58 9.88
N ILE A 423 -4.52 8.59 9.98
CA ILE A 423 -3.99 8.17 11.28
C ILE A 423 -3.25 9.33 11.93
N PHE A 424 -2.36 10.02 11.20
CA PHE A 424 -1.62 11.16 11.72
C PHE A 424 -2.55 12.30 12.16
N ALA A 425 -3.53 12.70 11.32
CA ALA A 425 -4.51 13.72 11.65
C ALA A 425 -5.35 13.33 12.88
N GLY A 426 -5.76 12.06 13.00
CA GLY A 426 -6.49 11.53 14.14
C GLY A 426 -5.68 11.58 15.44
N ARG A 427 -4.41 11.19 15.40
CA ARG A 427 -3.48 11.28 16.54
C ARG A 427 -3.23 12.72 16.95
N LEU A 428 -3.09 13.65 16.00
CA LEU A 428 -3.01 15.08 16.31
C LEU A 428 -4.28 15.59 17.02
N ARG A 429 -5.45 15.17 16.52
CA ARG A 429 -6.74 15.50 17.15
C ARG A 429 -6.84 14.96 18.59
N GLU A 430 -6.40 13.72 18.81
CA GLU A 430 -6.35 13.14 20.17
C GLU A 430 -5.48 13.97 21.11
N LEU A 431 -4.23 14.28 20.70
CA LEU A 431 -3.31 15.07 21.52
C LEU A 431 -3.87 16.46 21.84
N ARG A 432 -4.53 17.12 20.88
CA ARG A 432 -5.19 18.43 21.11
C ARG A 432 -6.31 18.31 22.15
N ARG A 433 -7.12 17.23 22.08
CA ARG A 433 -8.24 17.03 23.04
C ARG A 433 -7.79 16.68 24.44
N CYS A 434 -6.67 15.95 24.56
CA CYS A 434 -6.15 15.49 25.85
C CYS A 434 -5.12 16.44 26.47
N GLY A 435 -4.82 17.59 25.84
CA GLY A 435 -3.77 18.51 26.31
C GLY A 435 -2.39 17.87 26.24
N GLY A 436 -2.06 17.26 25.09
CA GLY A 436 -0.78 16.56 24.88
C GLY A 436 0.44 17.43 25.15
N SER A 437 1.48 16.86 25.73
CA SER A 437 2.75 17.54 25.99
C SER A 437 3.54 17.75 24.69
N GLU A 438 4.46 18.72 24.69
CA GLU A 438 5.38 18.98 23.58
C GLU A 438 6.13 17.71 23.14
N ALA A 439 6.59 16.89 24.10
CA ALA A 439 7.27 15.63 23.81
C ALA A 439 6.36 14.62 23.08
N GLN A 440 5.07 14.56 23.41
CA GLN A 440 4.11 13.68 22.73
C GLN A 440 3.86 14.14 21.30
N TYR A 441 3.75 15.45 21.05
CA TYR A 441 3.66 15.99 19.70
C TYR A 441 4.94 15.70 18.90
N ALA A 442 6.11 15.99 19.47
CA ALA A 442 7.40 15.75 18.83
C ALA A 442 7.58 14.27 18.45
N SER A 443 7.19 13.34 19.36
CA SER A 443 7.22 11.90 19.07
C SER A 443 6.28 11.53 17.93
N LEU A 444 5.05 12.03 17.92
CA LEU A 444 4.09 11.73 16.84
C LEU A 444 4.60 12.22 15.48
N TYR A 445 5.14 13.45 15.42
CA TYR A 445 5.72 13.98 14.18
C TYR A 445 6.95 13.18 13.73
N ALA A 446 7.79 12.72 14.67
CA ALA A 446 8.96 11.89 14.37
C ALA A 446 8.56 10.50 13.84
N ASP A 447 7.57 9.86 14.45
CA ASP A 447 7.04 8.57 14.01
C ASP A 447 6.43 8.66 12.61
N ASN A 448 5.65 9.73 12.37
CA ASN A 448 5.07 9.99 11.05
C ASN A 448 6.16 10.27 10.00
N LEU A 449 7.18 11.09 10.34
CA LEU A 449 8.31 11.39 9.46
C LEU A 449 9.11 10.12 9.13
N SER A 450 9.29 9.23 10.11
CA SER A 450 9.95 7.94 9.90
C SER A 450 9.23 7.12 8.84
N PHE A 451 7.91 7.00 8.94
CA PHE A 451 7.10 6.30 7.94
C PHE A 451 7.14 7.01 6.57
N THR A 452 7.04 8.34 6.54
CA THR A 452 7.16 9.12 5.31
C THR A 452 8.52 8.92 4.63
N ALA A 453 9.62 8.95 5.39
CA ALA A 453 10.96 8.70 4.88
C ALA A 453 11.10 7.29 4.30
N GLU A 454 10.50 6.29 4.96
CA GLU A 454 10.44 4.92 4.44
C GLU A 454 9.72 4.86 3.09
N ARG A 455 8.55 5.52 2.98
CA ARG A 455 7.83 5.58 1.71
C ARG A 455 8.62 6.30 0.62
N ILE A 456 9.31 7.39 0.94
CA ILE A 456 10.17 8.09 -0.02
C ILE A 456 11.31 7.17 -0.49
N LEU A 457 11.99 6.50 0.44
CA LEU A 457 13.08 5.59 0.12
C LEU A 457 12.60 4.39 -0.69
N GLU A 458 11.45 3.78 -0.35
CA GLU A 458 10.92 2.63 -1.09
C GLU A 458 10.29 3.05 -2.42
N ASP A 459 9.31 3.98 -2.38
CA ASP A 459 8.47 4.27 -3.54
C ASP A 459 9.22 5.04 -4.63
N TYR A 460 10.18 5.88 -4.26
CA TYR A 460 10.95 6.68 -5.21
C TYR A 460 12.37 6.14 -5.40
N TYR A 461 13.22 6.15 -4.35
CA TYR A 461 14.62 5.78 -4.52
C TYR A 461 14.78 4.32 -4.93
N TYR A 462 14.08 3.39 -4.27
CA TYR A 462 14.14 1.99 -4.66
C TYR A 462 13.39 1.71 -5.95
N GLN A 463 12.08 1.97 -6.00
CA GLN A 463 11.22 1.52 -7.10
C GLN A 463 11.45 2.26 -8.41
N LYS A 464 11.83 3.54 -8.36
CA LYS A 464 11.96 4.36 -9.57
C LYS A 464 13.40 4.58 -10.03
N LEU A 465 14.37 4.45 -9.12
CA LEU A 465 15.78 4.70 -9.44
C LEU A 465 16.62 3.41 -9.38
N LEU A 466 16.61 2.73 -8.23
CA LEU A 466 17.47 1.56 -8.03
C LEU A 466 16.95 0.31 -8.74
N HIS A 467 15.67 -0.04 -8.57
CA HIS A 467 15.10 -1.27 -9.10
C HIS A 467 15.27 -1.42 -10.63
N PRO A 468 15.04 -0.39 -11.49
CA PRO A 468 15.27 -0.51 -12.92
C PRO A 468 16.74 -0.76 -13.30
N SER A 469 17.69 -0.07 -12.64
CA SER A 469 19.11 -0.28 -12.90
C SER A 469 19.58 -1.65 -12.42
N LEU A 470 19.18 -2.05 -11.22
CA LEU A 470 19.51 -3.36 -10.65
C LEU A 470 18.97 -4.51 -11.50
N ARG A 471 17.73 -4.36 -12.01
CA ARG A 471 17.15 -5.31 -12.96
C ARG A 471 18.01 -5.47 -14.20
N HIS A 472 18.43 -4.36 -14.81
CA HIS A 472 19.28 -4.37 -15.99
C HIS A 472 20.63 -5.04 -15.69
N ASP A 473 21.26 -4.71 -14.58
CA ASP A 473 22.56 -5.26 -14.19
C ASP A 473 22.51 -6.77 -13.96
N LEU A 474 21.44 -7.27 -13.33
CA LEU A 474 21.19 -8.70 -13.13
C LEU A 474 20.96 -9.42 -14.46
N GLU A 475 20.13 -8.85 -15.35
CA GLU A 475 19.85 -9.42 -16.67
C GLU A 475 21.14 -9.51 -17.53
N VAL A 476 22.02 -8.51 -17.48
CA VAL A 476 23.33 -8.53 -18.13
C VAL A 476 24.23 -9.63 -17.56
N GLN A 477 24.14 -9.92 -16.27
CA GLN A 477 24.86 -11.01 -15.61
C GLN A 477 24.22 -12.39 -15.86
N GLY A 478 23.09 -12.46 -16.57
CA GLY A 478 22.35 -13.70 -16.79
C GLY A 478 21.59 -14.21 -15.58
N ILE A 479 21.34 -13.34 -14.59
CA ILE A 479 20.58 -13.63 -13.37
C ILE A 479 19.12 -13.19 -13.60
N ASP A 480 18.17 -14.08 -13.29
CA ASP A 480 16.74 -13.73 -13.35
C ASP A 480 16.37 -12.83 -12.17
N PRO A 481 15.96 -11.56 -12.41
CA PRO A 481 15.54 -10.64 -11.33
C PRO A 481 14.33 -11.12 -10.54
N THR A 482 13.59 -12.10 -11.08
CA THR A 482 12.39 -12.66 -10.47
C THR A 482 12.66 -13.96 -9.71
N ASP A 483 13.86 -14.52 -9.84
CA ASP A 483 14.36 -15.65 -9.06
C ASP A 483 15.89 -15.53 -8.87
N LEU A 484 16.28 -14.82 -7.84
CA LEU A 484 17.70 -14.54 -7.55
C LEU A 484 18.50 -15.78 -7.14
N SER A 485 17.83 -16.82 -6.61
CA SER A 485 18.49 -18.06 -6.16
C SER A 485 19.75 -17.78 -5.32
N ALA A 486 20.92 -18.22 -5.78
CA ALA A 486 22.21 -18.03 -5.08
C ALA A 486 22.67 -16.54 -5.03
N ALA A 487 22.19 -15.69 -5.93
CA ALA A 487 22.56 -14.27 -5.96
C ALA A 487 21.85 -13.42 -4.90
N LYS A 488 20.84 -13.97 -4.19
CA LYS A 488 20.00 -13.20 -3.26
C LYS A 488 20.81 -12.44 -2.20
N GLN A 489 21.80 -13.07 -1.60
CA GLN A 489 22.59 -12.44 -0.54
C GLN A 489 23.39 -11.25 -1.09
N GLN A 490 24.14 -11.43 -2.17
CA GLN A 490 24.94 -10.37 -2.79
C GLN A 490 24.05 -9.21 -3.25
N THR A 491 22.92 -9.50 -3.88
CA THR A 491 21.95 -8.48 -4.31
C THR A 491 21.37 -7.73 -3.12
N THR A 492 21.09 -8.40 -1.99
CA THR A 492 20.61 -7.75 -0.75
C THR A 492 21.66 -6.81 -0.17
N GLU A 493 22.94 -7.20 -0.16
CA GLU A 493 24.05 -6.36 0.32
C GLU A 493 24.26 -5.12 -0.56
N GLU A 494 24.10 -5.26 -1.87
CA GLU A 494 24.11 -4.12 -2.80
C GLU A 494 22.96 -3.17 -2.55
N ILE A 495 21.72 -3.68 -2.43
CA ILE A 495 20.55 -2.89 -2.10
C ILE A 495 20.75 -2.15 -0.76
N GLN A 496 21.23 -2.84 0.27
CA GLN A 496 21.52 -2.25 1.57
C GLN A 496 22.47 -1.05 1.45
N SER A 497 23.55 -1.20 0.69
CA SER A 497 24.57 -0.15 0.51
C SER A 497 24.01 1.06 -0.23
N ARG A 498 23.22 0.83 -1.27
CA ARG A 498 22.57 1.89 -2.06
C ARG A 498 21.52 2.63 -1.23
N MET A 499 20.64 1.90 -0.55
CA MET A 499 19.60 2.51 0.30
C MET A 499 20.19 3.31 1.46
N ALA A 500 21.33 2.92 2.01
CA ALA A 500 22.03 3.71 3.03
C ALA A 500 22.55 5.04 2.47
N LEU A 501 23.08 5.04 1.23
CA LEU A 501 23.49 6.26 0.53
C LEU A 501 22.30 7.16 0.23
N ASP A 502 21.20 6.59 -0.28
CA ASP A 502 19.99 7.34 -0.62
C ASP A 502 19.36 7.97 0.63
N ALA A 503 19.37 7.27 1.77
CA ALA A 503 18.91 7.82 3.05
C ALA A 503 19.79 9.00 3.51
N PHE A 504 21.11 8.91 3.33
CA PHE A 504 22.03 10.01 3.62
C PHE A 504 21.76 11.22 2.72
N LEU A 505 21.60 11.03 1.41
CA LEU A 505 21.30 12.11 0.46
C LEU A 505 19.95 12.76 0.79
N LEU A 506 18.90 11.98 0.99
CA LEU A 506 17.57 12.45 1.34
C LEU A 506 17.58 13.30 2.63
N LEU A 507 18.34 12.87 3.64
CA LEU A 507 18.51 13.63 4.88
C LEU A 507 19.18 14.98 4.62
N HIS A 508 20.32 14.98 3.91
CA HIS A 508 21.14 16.16 3.75
C HIS A 508 20.63 17.14 2.71
N GLU A 509 19.91 16.68 1.71
CA GLU A 509 19.35 17.53 0.67
C GLU A 509 17.97 18.12 1.04
N ASN A 510 17.20 17.45 1.92
CA ASN A 510 15.86 17.92 2.25
C ASN A 510 15.44 17.68 3.70
N LEU A 511 15.24 16.42 4.14
CA LEU A 511 14.51 16.11 5.38
C LEU A 511 15.17 16.67 6.64
N GLY A 512 16.50 16.86 6.63
CA GLY A 512 17.29 17.40 7.76
C GLY A 512 17.46 18.92 7.73
N GLN A 513 17.07 19.59 6.63
CA GLN A 513 17.36 21.00 6.41
C GLN A 513 16.43 21.95 7.20
N THR A 514 15.19 21.56 7.41
CA THR A 514 14.19 22.34 8.11
C THR A 514 13.64 21.57 9.32
N PRO A 515 13.17 22.24 10.36
CA PRO A 515 12.52 21.56 11.46
C PRO A 515 11.21 20.92 10.98
N PHE A 516 10.99 19.66 11.36
CA PHE A 516 9.73 18.98 11.06
C PHE A 516 8.61 19.33 12.07
N TYR A 517 9.00 19.79 13.27
CA TYR A 517 8.09 20.28 14.30
C TYR A 517 8.71 21.46 15.07
N GLU A 518 7.88 22.46 15.38
CA GLU A 518 8.26 23.65 16.15
C GLU A 518 7.21 23.96 17.20
N HIS A 519 7.65 24.26 18.44
CA HIS A 519 6.75 24.63 19.52
C HIS A 519 7.50 25.46 20.57
N ASN A 520 6.93 26.59 20.98
CA ASN A 520 7.45 27.47 22.05
C ASN A 520 8.97 27.73 21.96
N GLY A 521 9.47 28.02 20.75
CA GLY A 521 10.90 28.27 20.52
C GLY A 521 11.78 27.04 20.42
N SER A 522 11.26 25.83 20.71
CA SER A 522 11.95 24.56 20.43
C SER A 522 11.74 24.16 18.97
N LYS A 523 12.81 23.74 18.30
CA LYS A 523 12.80 23.26 16.91
C LYS A 523 13.36 21.85 16.84
N TYR A 524 12.59 20.93 16.26
CA TYR A 524 12.91 19.52 16.16
C TYR A 524 13.34 19.18 14.73
N TYR A 525 14.54 18.60 14.59
CA TYR A 525 15.16 18.26 13.31
C TYR A 525 15.43 16.78 13.20
N LEU A 526 15.33 16.22 12.02
CA LEU A 526 15.93 14.94 11.69
C LEU A 526 17.44 15.14 11.52
N ARG A 527 18.26 14.49 12.38
CA ARG A 527 19.72 14.65 12.38
C ARG A 527 20.45 13.49 11.77
N ASN A 528 19.85 12.30 11.82
CA ASN A 528 20.34 11.13 11.13
C ASN A 528 19.19 10.21 10.74
N LEU A 529 19.40 9.40 9.71
CA LEU A 529 18.44 8.46 9.18
C LEU A 529 19.16 7.15 8.84
N PHE A 530 19.07 6.18 9.73
CA PHE A 530 19.61 4.85 9.49
C PHE A 530 18.57 3.99 8.80
N VAL A 531 19.02 3.17 7.84
CA VAL A 531 18.16 2.25 7.12
C VAL A 531 18.77 0.86 7.07
N SER A 532 17.93 -0.16 7.26
CA SER A 532 18.21 -1.53 6.90
C SER A 532 17.28 -1.96 5.78
N ALA A 533 17.84 -2.59 4.76
CA ALA A 533 17.11 -3.08 3.60
C ALA A 533 17.29 -4.59 3.45
N GLN A 534 16.18 -5.31 3.21
CA GLN A 534 16.21 -6.75 3.02
C GLN A 534 15.26 -7.14 1.88
N LEU A 535 15.55 -8.22 1.18
CA LEU A 535 14.65 -8.82 0.23
C LEU A 535 13.76 -9.84 0.95
N PRO A 536 12.45 -9.58 1.08
CA PRO A 536 11.54 -10.51 1.75
C PRO A 536 11.43 -11.83 0.98
N TRP A 537 11.41 -11.77 -0.34
CA TRP A 537 11.39 -12.92 -1.25
C TRP A 537 12.68 -13.02 -2.08
N SER A 538 12.83 -14.09 -2.85
CA SER A 538 14.01 -14.28 -3.73
C SER A 538 13.83 -13.57 -5.07
N ARG A 539 13.43 -12.29 -5.04
CA ARG A 539 13.29 -11.42 -6.21
C ARG A 539 13.49 -9.96 -5.79
N ILE A 540 13.71 -9.07 -6.77
CA ILE A 540 13.98 -7.66 -6.49
C ILE A 540 12.73 -6.77 -6.49
N PHE A 541 11.52 -7.28 -6.77
CA PHE A 541 10.33 -6.42 -6.89
C PHE A 541 9.95 -5.75 -5.57
N GLU A 542 10.08 -6.44 -4.44
CA GLU A 542 9.84 -5.90 -3.11
C GLU A 542 11.15 -5.70 -2.34
N VAL A 543 11.21 -4.64 -1.55
CA VAL A 543 12.22 -4.46 -0.50
C VAL A 543 11.51 -4.23 0.84
N GLU A 544 12.05 -4.77 1.90
CA GLU A 544 11.62 -4.48 3.27
C GLU A 544 12.62 -3.53 3.90
N LEU A 545 12.16 -2.32 4.22
CA LEU A 545 12.97 -1.29 4.87
C LEU A 545 12.63 -1.21 6.36
N THR A 546 13.65 -1.01 7.18
CA THR A 546 13.49 -0.60 8.59
C THR A 546 14.28 0.69 8.78
N ILE A 547 13.60 1.70 9.33
CA ILE A 547 14.13 3.06 9.48
C ILE A 547 14.30 3.38 10.96
N TRP A 548 15.44 3.98 11.31
CA TRP A 548 15.72 4.52 12.66
C TRP A 548 16.10 5.99 12.54
N PRO A 549 15.14 6.93 12.82
CA PRO A 549 15.43 8.35 12.84
C PRO A 549 16.16 8.74 14.11
N HIS A 550 17.14 9.63 14.00
CA HIS A 550 17.74 10.31 15.15
C HIS A 550 17.31 11.78 15.15
N ILE A 551 16.67 12.19 16.23
CA ILE A 551 16.07 13.53 16.37
C ILE A 551 16.99 14.42 17.23
N GLY A 552 17.21 15.64 16.77
CA GLY A 552 17.87 16.68 17.52
C GLY A 552 16.94 17.84 17.82
N VAL A 553 17.11 18.48 18.97
CA VAL A 553 16.35 19.64 19.41
C VAL A 553 17.27 20.86 19.49
N SER A 554 16.86 21.98 18.89
CA SER A 554 17.47 23.29 19.09
C SER A 554 16.48 24.16 19.86
N LYS A 555 16.90 24.69 21.01
CA LYS A 555 16.12 25.68 21.76
C LYS A 555 16.56 27.08 21.37
N ALA A 556 15.63 28.02 21.28
CA ALA A 556 15.99 29.43 21.26
C ALA A 556 16.83 29.74 22.51
N LYS A 557 17.97 30.40 22.34
CA LYS A 557 18.68 30.96 23.50
C LYS A 557 17.74 32.00 24.12
N GLU A 558 17.42 31.81 25.42
CA GLU A 558 16.77 32.81 26.24
C GLU A 558 17.56 34.13 26.26
#